data_b1bc2e11abe4c5495d043bf7968b152e
#
_entry.id   b1bc2e11abe4c5495d043bf7968b152e
#
_cell.length_a   1.000
_cell.length_b   1.000
_cell.length_c   1.000
_cell.angle_alpha   90.00
_cell.angle_beta   90.00
_cell.angle_gamma   90.00
#
_symmetry.space_group_name_H-M   'P 1'
#
loop_
_entity.id
_entity.type
_entity.pdbx_description
1 polymer ?
#
loop_
_entity_poly.entity_id
_entity_poly.type
_entity_poly.pdbx_seq_one_letter_code
_entity_poly.pdbx_strand_id
1 'polypeptide(L)'
;GMQDNGSWVGPSAVWHAGGIRNEDWQEVLFGDGFDVQPTGDGEVYAMYQGGALNRVNLTTLGSTGIQPASPDTADLRFAWNAALALDPNDRDGLYFGSNRVHYSPNRGRTWETLSPDLTTNDPAKLEQATSGGLTIDATQAENHCTILCIAPSKVRPNELWVGTDDGRLQHSADRGETWTDHAGQLKGLP
;
A
#
# COMPACT_ATOMS: atom_id res chain seq x y z
N GLY A 1 6.45 10.54 -0.61
CA GLY A 1 6.13 10.82 -2.01
C GLY A 1 5.24 12.04 -2.15
N MET A 2 5.14 12.53 -3.33
CA MET A 2 4.34 13.72 -3.67
C MET A 2 3.63 13.46 -4.99
N GLN A 3 2.31 13.61 -5.02
CA GLN A 3 1.55 13.51 -6.25
C GLN A 3 2.10 14.50 -7.28
N ASP A 4 2.19 14.12 -8.54
CA ASP A 4 2.77 14.86 -9.69
C ASP A 4 4.29 15.12 -9.60
N ASN A 5 4.95 14.78 -8.49
CA ASN A 5 6.36 15.14 -8.25
C ASN A 5 7.24 13.95 -7.80
N GLY A 6 6.79 12.73 -7.94
CA GLY A 6 7.57 11.54 -7.63
C GLY A 6 7.83 11.29 -6.14
N SER A 7 8.71 10.36 -5.87
CA SER A 7 9.13 9.99 -4.51
C SER A 7 10.60 10.31 -4.31
N TRP A 8 10.93 10.94 -3.18
CA TRP A 8 12.24 11.49 -2.88
C TRP A 8 12.77 11.01 -1.54
N VAL A 9 14.07 10.83 -1.46
CA VAL A 9 14.80 10.49 -0.24
C VAL A 9 15.83 11.56 0.05
N GLY A 10 15.99 11.95 1.30
CA GLY A 10 16.98 12.90 1.76
C GLY A 10 17.38 12.66 3.21
N PRO A 11 18.45 13.31 3.69
CA PRO A 11 18.89 13.17 5.06
C PRO A 11 17.90 13.82 6.03
N SER A 12 17.76 13.28 7.23
CA SER A 12 17.01 13.92 8.32
C SER A 12 17.79 15.03 9.02
N ALA A 13 19.12 15.02 8.88
CA ALA A 13 20.03 16.03 9.43
C ALA A 13 21.34 16.07 8.62
N VAL A 14 21.95 17.26 8.56
CA VAL A 14 23.27 17.49 7.94
C VAL A 14 24.15 18.34 8.87
N TRP A 15 25.48 18.21 8.74
CA TRP A 15 26.45 18.92 9.58
C TRP A 15 26.93 20.26 9.03
N HIS A 16 26.52 20.65 7.84
CA HIS A 16 26.93 21.94 7.28
C HIS A 16 26.00 23.09 7.71
N ALA A 17 26.54 24.29 7.78
CA ALA A 17 25.87 25.48 8.32
C ALA A 17 24.62 25.93 7.52
N GLY A 18 24.44 25.45 6.31
CA GLY A 18 23.29 25.79 5.46
C GLY A 18 22.06 24.93 5.68
N GLY A 19 22.11 23.93 6.57
CA GLY A 19 21.03 22.96 6.73
C GLY A 19 20.82 22.06 5.51
N ILE A 20 19.72 21.33 5.46
CA ILE A 20 19.35 20.46 4.34
C ILE A 20 19.02 21.34 3.12
N ARG A 21 19.58 21.01 1.96
CA ARG A 21 19.43 21.74 0.70
C ARG A 21 18.77 20.87 -0.37
N ASN A 22 18.40 21.46 -1.51
CA ASN A 22 17.81 20.73 -2.63
C ASN A 22 18.75 19.64 -3.18
N GLU A 23 20.05 19.88 -3.18
CA GLU A 23 21.07 18.93 -3.62
C GLU A 23 21.21 17.69 -2.71
N ASP A 24 20.67 17.75 -1.49
CA ASP A 24 20.64 16.62 -0.55
C ASP A 24 19.48 15.66 -0.83
N TRP A 25 18.56 16.02 -1.72
CA TRP A 25 17.40 15.21 -2.07
C TRP A 25 17.65 14.44 -3.36
N GLN A 26 17.30 13.14 -3.33
CA GLN A 26 17.41 12.25 -4.47
C GLN A 26 16.03 11.72 -4.84
N GLU A 27 15.62 11.90 -6.09
CA GLU A 27 14.45 11.21 -6.62
C GLU A 27 14.73 9.70 -6.71
N VAL A 28 13.83 8.90 -6.18
CA VAL A 28 13.96 7.44 -6.15
C VAL A 28 12.95 6.73 -7.03
N LEU A 29 11.81 7.39 -7.30
CA LEU A 29 10.78 6.83 -8.16
C LEU A 29 9.94 7.96 -8.76
N PHE A 30 9.80 7.96 -10.08
CA PHE A 30 8.98 8.92 -10.81
C PHE A 30 7.51 8.49 -10.84
N GLY A 31 6.59 9.45 -11.03
CA GLY A 31 5.14 9.28 -11.09
C GLY A 31 4.43 10.04 -9.97
N ASP A 32 3.17 9.72 -9.71
CA ASP A 32 2.48 10.21 -8.51
C ASP A 32 3.06 9.51 -7.29
N GLY A 33 3.90 10.22 -6.55
CA GLY A 33 4.55 9.66 -5.37
C GLY A 33 3.60 9.58 -4.18
N PHE A 34 3.56 8.42 -3.54
CA PHE A 34 2.74 8.14 -2.37
C PHE A 34 3.59 7.65 -1.20
N ASP A 35 3.25 6.51 -0.63
CA ASP A 35 3.95 5.98 0.53
C ASP A 35 5.37 5.56 0.18
N VAL A 36 6.31 5.91 1.05
CA VAL A 36 7.73 5.58 0.94
C VAL A 36 8.20 5.02 2.27
N GLN A 37 8.60 3.76 2.30
CA GLN A 37 8.98 3.05 3.51
C GLN A 37 10.46 2.64 3.46
N PRO A 38 11.36 3.33 4.21
CA PRO A 38 12.76 2.94 4.27
C PRO A 38 12.96 1.67 5.09
N THR A 39 13.80 0.77 4.59
CA THR A 39 14.13 -0.50 5.26
C THR A 39 15.23 -0.37 6.32
N GLY A 40 15.94 0.76 6.33
CA GLY A 40 17.05 1.03 7.24
C GLY A 40 18.40 0.40 6.86
N ASP A 41 18.50 -0.27 5.71
CA ASP A 41 19.71 -0.93 5.20
C ASP A 41 20.09 -0.53 3.77
N GLY A 42 19.63 0.64 3.34
CA GLY A 42 19.97 1.20 2.03
C GLY A 42 18.99 0.85 0.91
N GLU A 43 17.86 0.26 1.24
CA GLU A 43 16.73 0.09 0.33
C GLU A 43 15.51 0.89 0.80
N VAL A 44 14.58 1.12 -0.10
CA VAL A 44 13.29 1.77 0.16
C VAL A 44 12.21 1.11 -0.67
N TYR A 45 11.05 0.94 -0.07
CA TYR A 45 9.84 0.65 -0.82
C TYR A 45 9.19 1.98 -1.19
N ALA A 46 8.87 2.16 -2.45
CA ALA A 46 8.17 3.32 -2.96
C ALA A 46 7.11 2.88 -3.97
N MET A 47 6.02 3.61 -4.06
CA MET A 47 5.00 3.32 -5.05
C MET A 47 4.61 4.58 -5.81
N TYR A 48 4.13 4.38 -7.02
CA TYR A 48 3.39 5.36 -7.78
C TYR A 48 1.96 4.86 -8.01
N GLN A 49 1.18 5.61 -8.72
CA GLN A 49 -0.27 5.41 -8.88
C GLN A 49 -0.67 3.97 -9.21
N GLY A 50 -1.85 3.57 -8.67
CA GLY A 50 -2.43 2.25 -8.93
C GLY A 50 -1.69 1.10 -8.27
N GLY A 51 -0.99 1.37 -7.17
CA GLY A 51 -0.27 0.36 -6.40
C GLY A 51 0.98 -0.18 -7.07
N ALA A 52 1.56 0.54 -8.02
CA ALA A 52 2.80 0.15 -8.68
C ALA A 52 3.99 0.21 -7.70
N LEU A 53 4.07 -0.80 -6.85
CA LEU A 53 5.06 -0.93 -5.78
C LEU A 53 6.41 -1.34 -6.31
N ASN A 54 7.45 -0.62 -5.87
CA ASN A 54 8.84 -0.85 -6.24
C ASN A 54 9.73 -0.96 -5.00
N ARG A 55 10.77 -1.77 -5.11
CA ARG A 55 11.91 -1.77 -4.19
C ARG A 55 13.08 -1.09 -4.89
N VAL A 56 13.61 -0.04 -4.28
CA VAL A 56 14.69 0.78 -4.83
C VAL A 56 15.92 0.69 -3.95
N ASN A 57 17.07 0.43 -4.55
CA ASN A 57 18.36 0.47 -3.87
C ASN A 57 18.90 1.90 -3.90
N LEU A 58 19.13 2.50 -2.73
CA LEU A 58 19.52 3.91 -2.59
C LEU A 58 20.96 4.21 -3.04
N THR A 59 21.81 3.19 -3.18
CA THR A 59 23.20 3.38 -3.65
C THR A 59 23.27 3.35 -5.16
N THR A 60 22.55 2.42 -5.80
CA THR A 60 22.60 2.22 -7.25
C THR A 60 21.47 2.91 -8.00
N LEU A 61 20.43 3.33 -7.29
CA LEU A 61 19.14 3.80 -7.81
C LEU A 61 18.42 2.75 -8.70
N GLY A 62 18.86 1.50 -8.61
CA GLY A 62 18.20 0.39 -9.29
C GLY A 62 16.83 0.12 -8.68
N SER A 63 15.80 0.12 -9.51
CA SER A 63 14.41 -0.16 -9.12
C SER A 63 13.97 -1.52 -9.62
N THR A 64 13.19 -2.24 -8.81
CA THR A 64 12.56 -3.51 -9.15
C THR A 64 11.09 -3.44 -8.80
N GLY A 65 10.21 -3.64 -9.77
CA GLY A 65 8.77 -3.76 -9.52
C GLY A 65 8.49 -5.03 -8.71
N ILE A 66 7.74 -4.87 -7.62
CA ILE A 66 7.43 -5.95 -6.68
C ILE A 66 5.93 -6.03 -6.37
N GLN A 67 5.09 -5.37 -7.14
CA GLN A 67 3.63 -5.44 -6.96
C GLN A 67 3.15 -6.90 -7.03
N PRO A 68 2.29 -7.35 -6.11
CA PRO A 68 1.71 -8.69 -6.20
C PRO A 68 0.89 -8.86 -7.47
N ALA A 69 1.04 -10.01 -8.12
CA ALA A 69 0.21 -10.43 -9.23
C ALA A 69 -0.67 -11.61 -8.82
N SER A 70 -1.87 -11.67 -9.36
CA SER A 70 -2.72 -12.84 -9.15
C SER A 70 -2.26 -13.99 -10.05
N PRO A 71 -1.98 -15.18 -9.50
CA PRO A 71 -1.75 -16.37 -10.29
C PRO A 71 -3.05 -16.89 -10.94
N ASP A 72 -4.19 -16.58 -10.34
CA ASP A 72 -5.52 -16.98 -10.79
C ASP A 72 -6.19 -15.76 -11.40
N THR A 73 -6.50 -15.63 -12.57
CA THR A 73 -7.29 -14.60 -13.27
C THR A 73 -8.23 -13.70 -12.43
N ALA A 74 -8.09 -13.71 -11.12
CA ALA A 74 -8.80 -12.85 -10.20
C ALA A 74 -8.30 -11.42 -10.35
N ASP A 75 -9.18 -10.51 -10.72
CA ASP A 75 -8.85 -9.10 -10.85
C ASP A 75 -8.46 -8.52 -9.50
N LEU A 76 -7.17 -8.20 -9.34
CA LEU A 76 -6.68 -7.43 -8.21
C LEU A 76 -6.97 -5.95 -8.49
N ARG A 77 -7.66 -5.33 -7.56
CA ARG A 77 -7.95 -3.89 -7.59
C ARG A 77 -7.06 -3.19 -6.58
N PHE A 78 -6.31 -2.20 -7.03
CA PHE A 78 -5.45 -1.39 -6.17
C PHE A 78 -6.00 0.04 -6.11
N ALA A 79 -5.99 0.64 -4.93
CA ALA A 79 -6.23 2.06 -4.78
C ALA A 79 -5.18 2.88 -5.53
N TRP A 80 -5.47 4.14 -5.84
CA TRP A 80 -4.49 5.07 -6.40
C TRP A 80 -3.27 5.16 -5.48
N ASN A 81 -3.51 5.35 -4.18
CA ASN A 81 -2.54 5.20 -3.11
C ASN A 81 -2.83 3.88 -2.36
N ALA A 82 -2.27 2.78 -2.81
CA ALA A 82 -2.51 1.47 -2.23
C ALA A 82 -1.85 1.32 -0.84
N ALA A 83 -2.46 0.51 0.02
CA ALA A 83 -1.96 0.32 1.38
C ALA A 83 -0.65 -0.47 1.41
N LEU A 84 0.36 0.08 2.06
CA LEU A 84 1.66 -0.54 2.31
C LEU A 84 1.96 -0.51 3.80
N ALA A 85 2.36 -1.63 4.39
CA ALA A 85 2.84 -1.69 5.77
C ALA A 85 4.01 -2.65 5.92
N LEU A 86 5.04 -2.23 6.66
CA LEU A 86 6.13 -3.13 7.06
C LEU A 86 5.64 -4.04 8.19
N ASP A 87 6.12 -5.28 8.20
CA ASP A 87 5.85 -6.17 9.33
C ASP A 87 6.70 -5.74 10.53
N PRO A 88 6.10 -5.35 11.65
CA PRO A 88 6.86 -4.94 12.84
C PRO A 88 7.57 -6.11 13.53
N ASN A 89 7.25 -7.34 13.18
CA ASN A 89 7.79 -8.56 13.77
C ASN A 89 8.79 -9.29 12.83
N ASP A 90 8.85 -8.90 11.56
CA ASP A 90 9.77 -9.45 10.56
C ASP A 90 10.36 -8.33 9.70
N ARG A 91 11.68 -8.15 9.80
CA ARG A 91 12.39 -7.08 9.07
C ARG A 91 12.25 -7.16 7.55
N ASP A 92 12.13 -8.36 7.01
CA ASP A 92 12.01 -8.60 5.59
C ASP A 92 10.54 -8.74 5.14
N GLY A 93 9.62 -8.73 6.13
CA GLY A 93 8.21 -8.85 5.95
C GLY A 93 7.54 -7.54 5.54
N LEU A 94 6.61 -7.63 4.60
CA LEU A 94 5.73 -6.51 4.26
C LEU A 94 4.34 -6.98 3.85
N TYR A 95 3.36 -6.13 4.14
CA TYR A 95 1.97 -6.30 3.74
C TYR A 95 1.64 -5.29 2.64
N PHE A 96 0.83 -5.71 1.69
CA PHE A 96 0.34 -4.84 0.63
C PHE A 96 -1.14 -5.11 0.33
N GLY A 97 -1.91 -4.04 0.09
CA GLY A 97 -3.35 -4.09 -0.11
C GLY A 97 -3.76 -3.91 -1.56
N SER A 98 -4.55 -4.86 -2.06
CA SER A 98 -5.43 -4.70 -3.20
C SER A 98 -6.89 -4.67 -2.68
N ASN A 99 -7.83 -5.39 -3.27
CA ASN A 99 -9.06 -5.82 -2.61
C ASN A 99 -8.82 -7.00 -1.63
N ARG A 100 -7.58 -7.50 -1.61
CA ARG A 100 -7.09 -8.57 -0.73
C ARG A 100 -5.83 -8.13 -0.02
N VAL A 101 -5.53 -8.77 1.11
CA VAL A 101 -4.26 -8.58 1.80
C VAL A 101 -3.22 -9.54 1.24
N HIS A 102 -2.08 -9.02 0.85
CA HIS A 102 -0.91 -9.77 0.42
C HIS A 102 0.21 -9.61 1.44
N TYR A 103 0.95 -10.69 1.68
CA TYR A 103 2.14 -10.70 2.52
C TYR A 103 3.35 -11.22 1.74
N SER A 104 4.48 -10.57 1.92
CA SER A 104 5.76 -11.05 1.44
C SER A 104 6.73 -11.23 2.61
N PRO A 105 7.31 -12.43 2.82
CA PRO A 105 8.32 -12.67 3.84
C PRO A 105 9.74 -12.30 3.39
N ASN A 106 9.91 -11.80 2.18
CA ASN A 106 11.21 -11.69 1.52
C ASN A 106 11.34 -10.45 0.63
N ARG A 107 10.85 -9.31 1.13
CA ARG A 107 10.99 -7.99 0.49
C ARG A 107 10.34 -7.90 -0.88
N GLY A 108 9.17 -8.50 -1.05
CA GLY A 108 8.41 -8.44 -2.30
C GLY A 108 8.89 -9.39 -3.40
N ARG A 109 9.82 -10.32 -3.11
CA ARG A 109 10.25 -11.31 -4.11
C ARG A 109 9.19 -12.36 -4.40
N THR A 110 8.45 -12.75 -3.38
CA THR A 110 7.28 -13.61 -3.49
C THR A 110 6.15 -13.09 -2.63
N TRP A 111 4.93 -13.42 -3.00
CA TRP A 111 3.73 -12.98 -2.31
C TRP A 111 2.82 -14.15 -1.98
N GLU A 112 2.19 -14.07 -0.82
CA GLU A 112 1.12 -14.93 -0.35
C GLU A 112 -0.13 -14.08 -0.19
N THR A 113 -1.28 -14.53 -0.68
CA THR A 113 -2.56 -13.87 -0.44
C THR A 113 -3.16 -14.39 0.86
N LEU A 114 -3.32 -13.51 1.84
CA LEU A 114 -3.78 -13.84 3.20
C LEU A 114 -5.29 -13.70 3.40
N SER A 115 -6.03 -13.18 2.42
CA SER A 115 -7.45 -12.93 2.62
C SER A 115 -8.28 -13.25 1.38
N PRO A 116 -9.60 -13.50 1.55
CA PRO A 116 -10.56 -13.31 0.48
C PRO A 116 -10.63 -11.83 0.09
N ASP A 117 -11.55 -11.45 -0.81
CA ASP A 117 -11.92 -10.06 -1.01
C ASP A 117 -12.53 -9.51 0.28
N LEU A 118 -11.91 -8.49 0.88
CA LEU A 118 -12.32 -7.89 2.16
C LEU A 118 -13.25 -6.69 1.99
N THR A 119 -13.58 -6.34 0.77
CA THR A 119 -14.41 -5.20 0.39
C THR A 119 -15.89 -5.60 0.28
N THR A 120 -16.76 -4.66 -0.06
CA THR A 120 -18.15 -4.97 -0.39
C THR A 120 -18.27 -5.67 -1.74
N ASN A 121 -17.26 -5.50 -2.60
CA ASN A 121 -17.26 -5.97 -3.99
C ASN A 121 -18.56 -5.60 -4.73
N ASP A 122 -19.04 -4.37 -4.53
CA ASP A 122 -20.30 -3.88 -5.11
C ASP A 122 -20.16 -3.71 -6.63
N PRO A 123 -20.88 -4.51 -7.45
CA PRO A 123 -20.75 -4.47 -8.90
C PRO A 123 -21.09 -3.08 -9.47
N ALA A 124 -22.01 -2.34 -8.84
CA ALA A 124 -22.41 -1.02 -9.32
C ALA A 124 -21.26 0.00 -9.16
N LYS A 125 -20.36 -0.22 -8.22
CA LYS A 125 -19.18 0.65 -7.98
C LYS A 125 -17.94 0.20 -8.73
N LEU A 126 -17.94 -0.98 -9.32
CA LEU A 126 -16.79 -1.51 -10.07
C LEU A 126 -16.78 -1.09 -11.55
N GLU A 127 -17.88 -0.55 -12.05
CA GLU A 127 -17.96 -0.03 -13.40
C GLU A 127 -17.42 1.40 -13.47
N GLN A 128 -16.13 1.58 -13.56
CA GLN A 128 -15.44 2.87 -13.49
C GLN A 128 -16.02 3.95 -14.43
N ALA A 129 -16.39 3.55 -15.64
CA ALA A 129 -16.86 4.48 -16.65
C ALA A 129 -18.24 5.10 -16.34
N THR A 130 -19.05 4.50 -15.48
CA THR A 130 -20.46 4.88 -15.29
C THR A 130 -20.91 4.96 -13.84
N SER A 131 -20.05 4.63 -12.88
CA SER A 131 -20.45 4.39 -11.51
C SER A 131 -19.58 5.08 -10.47
N GLY A 132 -19.92 4.85 -9.23
CA GLY A 132 -19.09 5.19 -8.10
C GLY A 132 -19.09 6.66 -7.71
N GLY A 133 -19.95 7.49 -8.31
CA GLY A 133 -19.91 8.93 -8.09
C GLY A 133 -18.63 9.59 -8.59
N LEU A 134 -17.82 8.85 -9.33
CA LEU A 134 -16.62 9.31 -9.97
C LEU A 134 -16.93 9.95 -11.31
N THR A 135 -15.96 10.65 -11.87
CA THR A 135 -16.16 11.30 -13.15
C THR A 135 -16.15 10.28 -14.28
N ILE A 136 -16.87 10.59 -15.36
CA ILE A 136 -16.97 9.72 -16.54
C ILE A 136 -15.63 9.48 -17.23
N ASP A 137 -14.65 10.30 -16.93
CA ASP A 137 -13.28 10.26 -17.43
C ASP A 137 -12.29 9.64 -16.41
N ALA A 138 -12.79 8.99 -15.37
CA ALA A 138 -11.95 8.25 -14.42
C ALA A 138 -11.09 7.21 -15.14
N THR A 139 -9.78 7.38 -15.06
CA THR A 139 -8.80 6.58 -15.81
C THR A 139 -8.10 5.59 -14.89
N GLN A 140 -8.83 4.67 -14.28
CA GLN A 140 -8.32 3.69 -13.30
C GLN A 140 -7.78 4.31 -12.00
N ALA A 141 -7.77 5.63 -11.89
CA ALA A 141 -7.31 6.33 -10.71
C ALA A 141 -8.12 5.95 -9.47
N GLU A 142 -9.38 5.76 -9.67
CA GLU A 142 -10.37 5.71 -8.60
C GLU A 142 -11.05 4.33 -8.59
N ASN A 143 -10.23 3.27 -8.49
CA ASN A 143 -10.76 1.94 -8.23
C ASN A 143 -11.49 1.95 -6.88
N HIS A 144 -12.76 1.59 -6.90
CA HIS A 144 -13.54 1.30 -5.71
C HIS A 144 -13.32 -0.12 -5.21
N CYS A 145 -13.77 -0.36 -3.98
CA CYS A 145 -13.65 -1.66 -3.32
C CYS A 145 -12.18 -2.10 -3.22
N THR A 146 -11.39 -1.24 -2.60
CA THR A 146 -9.94 -1.43 -2.39
C THR A 146 -9.56 -1.23 -0.93
N ILE A 147 -8.42 -1.80 -0.53
CA ILE A 147 -7.85 -1.61 0.80
C ILE A 147 -7.04 -0.31 0.80
N LEU A 148 -7.38 0.61 1.75
CA LEU A 148 -6.68 1.88 1.94
C LEU A 148 -5.66 1.86 3.07
N CYS A 149 -5.82 0.98 4.06
CA CYS A 149 -4.87 0.87 5.15
C CYS A 149 -4.75 -0.55 5.67
N ILE A 150 -3.54 -0.90 6.09
CA ILE A 150 -3.21 -2.15 6.78
C ILE A 150 -2.40 -1.79 8.02
N ALA A 151 -2.82 -2.29 9.18
CA ALA A 151 -2.17 -2.03 10.46
C ALA A 151 -1.81 -3.36 11.14
N PRO A 152 -0.60 -3.90 10.89
CA PRO A 152 -0.10 -5.05 11.63
C PRO A 152 0.25 -4.65 13.06
N SER A 153 -0.11 -5.49 14.02
CA SER A 153 0.07 -5.21 15.44
C SER A 153 1.54 -5.35 15.85
N LYS A 154 2.06 -4.33 16.54
CA LYS A 154 3.42 -4.35 17.13
C LYS A 154 3.51 -5.19 18.40
N VAL A 155 2.38 -5.50 19.04
CA VAL A 155 2.34 -6.17 20.35
C VAL A 155 1.71 -7.56 20.32
N ARG A 156 0.99 -7.87 19.27
CA ARG A 156 0.39 -9.19 19.04
C ARG A 156 0.77 -9.67 17.64
N PRO A 157 1.81 -10.50 17.52
CA PRO A 157 2.16 -11.10 16.24
C PRO A 157 0.92 -11.78 15.62
N ASN A 158 0.79 -11.69 14.31
CA ASN A 158 -0.34 -12.23 13.53
C ASN A 158 -1.66 -11.45 13.62
N GLU A 159 -1.76 -10.39 14.41
CA GLU A 159 -2.96 -9.53 14.45
C GLU A 159 -2.89 -8.43 13.40
N LEU A 160 -3.93 -8.31 12.59
CA LEU A 160 -4.06 -7.38 11.49
C LEU A 160 -5.38 -6.61 11.56
N TRP A 161 -5.33 -5.31 11.31
CA TRP A 161 -6.50 -4.48 11.04
C TRP A 161 -6.41 -3.92 9.64
N VAL A 162 -7.54 -3.89 8.93
CA VAL A 162 -7.62 -3.46 7.54
C VAL A 162 -8.84 -2.57 7.33
N GLY A 163 -8.63 -1.41 6.72
CA GLY A 163 -9.70 -0.50 6.32
C GLY A 163 -9.80 -0.39 4.80
N THR A 164 -11.04 -0.33 4.30
CA THR A 164 -11.34 -0.23 2.87
C THR A 164 -12.03 1.10 2.54
N ASP A 165 -11.96 1.52 1.28
CA ASP A 165 -12.60 2.73 0.76
C ASP A 165 -14.13 2.67 0.77
N ASP A 166 -14.69 1.47 0.79
CA ASP A 166 -16.12 1.21 0.79
C ASP A 166 -16.71 0.96 2.20
N GLY A 167 -15.93 1.33 3.24
CA GLY A 167 -16.40 1.43 4.63
C GLY A 167 -16.34 0.14 5.42
N ARG A 168 -15.52 -0.85 5.03
CA ARG A 168 -15.26 -2.04 5.85
C ARG A 168 -14.10 -1.79 6.82
N LEU A 169 -14.21 -2.34 8.02
CA LEU A 169 -13.13 -2.46 8.98
C LEU A 169 -12.98 -3.94 9.36
N GLN A 170 -11.97 -4.56 8.81
CA GLN A 170 -11.71 -5.97 8.95
C GLN A 170 -10.60 -6.24 9.98
N HIS A 171 -10.75 -7.29 10.75
CA HIS A 171 -9.78 -7.73 11.75
C HIS A 171 -9.50 -9.22 11.62
N SER A 172 -8.23 -9.57 11.72
CA SER A 172 -7.74 -10.94 11.85
C SER A 172 -6.82 -11.03 13.06
N ALA A 173 -6.96 -12.08 13.88
CA ALA A 173 -6.07 -12.37 15.00
C ALA A 173 -5.10 -13.54 14.71
N ASP A 174 -5.17 -14.12 13.52
CA ASP A 174 -4.51 -15.37 13.12
C ASP A 174 -3.78 -15.27 11.77
N ARG A 175 -3.23 -14.10 11.49
CA ARG A 175 -2.47 -13.79 10.26
C ARG A 175 -3.28 -13.97 8.97
N GLY A 176 -4.58 -13.74 9.03
CA GLY A 176 -5.45 -13.76 7.86
C GLY A 176 -6.14 -15.09 7.59
N GLU A 177 -6.02 -16.08 8.49
CA GLU A 177 -6.78 -17.33 8.37
C GLU A 177 -8.29 -17.09 8.53
N THR A 178 -8.64 -16.18 9.47
CA THR A 178 -10.03 -15.74 9.66
C THR A 178 -10.16 -14.24 9.73
N TRP A 179 -11.27 -13.69 9.23
CA TRP A 179 -11.56 -12.27 9.21
C TRP A 179 -12.92 -11.95 9.82
N THR A 180 -12.98 -10.87 10.59
CA THR A 180 -14.20 -10.35 11.21
C THR A 180 -14.43 -8.92 10.80
N ASP A 181 -15.61 -8.61 10.27
CA ASP A 181 -16.01 -7.24 9.92
C ASP A 181 -16.58 -6.51 11.15
N HIS A 182 -15.95 -5.38 11.49
CA HIS A 182 -16.34 -4.51 12.58
C HIS A 182 -17.05 -3.22 12.13
N ALA A 183 -17.31 -3.02 10.86
CA ALA A 183 -17.94 -1.79 10.33
C ALA A 183 -19.27 -1.47 11.02
N GLY A 184 -20.07 -2.49 11.35
CA GLY A 184 -21.33 -2.30 12.06
C GLY A 184 -21.22 -1.73 13.48
N GLN A 185 -20.01 -1.75 14.07
CA GLN A 185 -19.72 -1.20 15.41
C GLN A 185 -19.29 0.27 15.35
N LEU A 186 -19.00 0.80 14.19
CA LEU A 186 -18.53 2.18 13.96
C LEU A 186 -19.69 3.19 13.81
N LYS A 187 -20.87 2.85 14.30
CA LYS A 187 -22.05 3.71 14.20
C LYS A 187 -21.82 5.04 14.90
N GLY A 188 -22.03 6.14 14.17
CA GLY A 188 -21.90 7.50 14.71
C GLY A 188 -20.54 8.15 14.49
N LEU A 189 -19.64 7.51 13.78
CA LEU A 189 -18.47 8.18 13.20
C LEU A 189 -18.93 9.00 11.98
N PRO A 190 -18.35 10.20 11.78
CA PRO A 190 -18.69 11.06 10.63
C PRO A 190 -18.34 10.39 9.31
#